data_d168e6c7ef9139fbf9b0085de90fecd5
#
_entry.id   d168e6c7ef9139fbf9b0085de90fecd5
#
_cell.length_a   1.000
_cell.length_b   1.000
_cell.length_c   1.000
_cell.angle_alpha   90.00
_cell.angle_beta   90.00
_cell.angle_gamma   90.00
#
_symmetry.space_group_name_H-M   'P 1'
#
loop_
_entity.id
_entity.type
_entity.pdbx_description
1 polymer ?
#
loop_
_entity_poly.entity_id
_entity_poly.type
_entity_poly.pdbx_seq_one_letter_code
_entity_poly.pdbx_strand_id
1 'polypeptide(L)'
;MTSLDAALERIIAVARPDRVILFGSAARGTAGPNSDLDFLVIKAGIPSRRRVAQAIYRALVGIPAAIDVIVVTPEDVEKFKDGVATIIGPALREGREVYAA
;
A
#
# COMPACT_ATOMS: atom_id res chain seq x y z
N MET A 1 -3.74 4.10 18.91
CA MET A 1 -3.21 3.88 17.56
C MET A 1 -4.06 2.82 16.86
N THR A 2 -4.54 3.11 15.66
CA THR A 2 -5.33 2.16 14.89
C THR A 2 -4.42 1.16 14.18
N SER A 3 -5.02 0.05 13.68
CA SER A 3 -4.27 -0.90 12.85
C SER A 3 -3.71 -0.23 11.59
N LEU A 4 -4.45 0.72 11.02
CA LEU A 4 -3.99 1.50 9.87
C LEU A 4 -2.72 2.29 10.23
N ASP A 5 -2.73 3.01 11.36
CA ASP A 5 -1.58 3.80 11.79
C ASP A 5 -0.37 2.92 12.07
N ALA A 6 -0.58 1.81 12.76
CA ALA A 6 0.50 0.86 13.08
C ALA A 6 1.09 0.26 11.81
N ALA A 7 0.25 -0.17 10.86
CA ALA A 7 0.70 -0.74 9.60
C ALA A 7 1.49 0.28 8.79
N LEU A 8 0.97 1.49 8.65
CA LEU A 8 1.63 2.55 7.88
C LEU A 8 3.00 2.89 8.48
N GLU A 9 3.09 3.02 9.80
CA GLU A 9 4.35 3.30 10.48
C GLU A 9 5.40 2.23 10.18
N ARG A 10 5.01 0.96 10.22
CA ARG A 10 5.93 -0.15 9.93
C ARG A 10 6.33 -0.20 8.46
N ILE A 11 5.41 0.06 7.55
CA ILE A 11 5.71 0.12 6.12
C ILE A 11 6.75 1.21 5.85
N ILE A 12 6.55 2.39 6.41
CA ILE A 12 7.47 3.51 6.25
C ILE A 12 8.86 3.17 6.81
N ALA A 13 8.90 2.55 7.99
CA ALA A 13 10.16 2.22 8.64
C ALA A 13 10.99 1.20 7.85
N VAL A 14 10.35 0.19 7.26
CA VAL A 14 11.08 -0.89 6.61
C VAL A 14 11.33 -0.62 5.12
N ALA A 15 10.41 0.01 4.43
CA ALA A 15 10.49 0.21 2.99
C ALA A 15 10.95 1.61 2.59
N ARG A 16 10.74 2.61 3.43
CA ARG A 16 11.02 4.02 3.13
C ARG A 16 10.45 4.40 1.76
N PRO A 17 9.15 4.23 1.56
CA PRO A 17 8.54 4.44 0.26
C PRO A 17 8.50 5.91 -0.13
N ASP A 18 8.32 6.18 -1.41
CA ASP A 18 8.06 7.53 -1.90
C ASP A 18 6.62 7.96 -1.64
N ARG A 19 5.68 7.03 -1.81
CA ARG A 19 4.26 7.25 -1.54
C ARG A 19 3.60 5.97 -1.07
N VAL A 20 2.52 6.10 -0.30
CA VAL A 20 1.64 4.97 0.07
C VAL A 20 0.20 5.39 -0.15
N ILE A 21 -0.54 4.58 -0.88
CA ILE A 21 -1.96 4.79 -1.18
C ILE A 21 -2.77 3.70 -0.47
N LEU A 22 -3.73 4.11 0.33
CA LEU A 22 -4.72 3.18 0.89
C LEU A 22 -5.87 3.07 -0.09
N PHE A 23 -6.23 1.86 -0.49
CA PHE A 23 -7.33 1.64 -1.43
C PHE A 23 -8.28 0.56 -0.91
N GLY A 24 -9.27 0.20 -1.72
CA GLY A 24 -10.28 -0.76 -1.31
C GLY A 24 -11.31 -0.18 -0.34
N SER A 25 -11.99 -1.03 0.42
CA SER A 25 -13.08 -0.61 1.29
C SER A 25 -12.66 0.35 2.39
N ALA A 26 -11.45 0.21 2.92
CA ALA A 26 -10.94 1.11 3.95
C ALA A 26 -10.81 2.55 3.45
N ALA A 27 -10.37 2.73 2.21
CA ALA A 27 -10.24 4.06 1.61
C ALA A 27 -11.60 4.70 1.34
N ARG A 28 -12.61 3.89 1.03
CA ARG A 28 -13.96 4.38 0.77
C ARG A 28 -14.77 4.69 2.04
N GLY A 29 -14.24 4.36 3.21
CA GLY A 29 -14.95 4.57 4.45
C GLY A 29 -16.11 3.59 4.70
N THR A 30 -16.19 2.54 3.89
CA THR A 30 -17.23 1.50 4.02
C THR A 30 -16.76 0.30 4.84
N ALA A 31 -15.49 0.34 5.28
CA ALA A 31 -14.89 -0.74 6.01
C ALA A 31 -15.40 -0.80 7.45
N GLY A 32 -15.68 -2.00 7.93
CA GLY A 32 -15.93 -2.25 9.34
C GLY A 32 -14.60 -2.33 10.12
N PRO A 33 -14.67 -2.53 11.44
CA PRO A 33 -13.46 -2.55 12.28
C PRO A 33 -12.49 -3.68 11.97
N ASN A 34 -12.96 -4.75 11.32
CA ASN A 34 -12.13 -5.90 10.96
C ASN A 34 -11.93 -6.02 9.46
N SER A 35 -12.14 -4.94 8.72
CA SER A 35 -11.96 -4.96 7.26
C SER A 35 -10.49 -4.98 6.89
N ASP A 36 -10.22 -5.48 5.67
CA ASP A 36 -8.88 -5.54 5.13
C ASP A 36 -8.32 -4.14 4.86
N LEU A 37 -7.02 -4.02 5.03
CA LEU A 37 -6.27 -2.82 4.66
C LEU A 37 -5.48 -3.12 3.41
N ASP A 38 -5.73 -2.37 2.34
CA ASP A 38 -5.06 -2.55 1.06
C ASP A 38 -4.14 -1.37 0.79
N PHE A 39 -2.83 -1.65 0.69
CA PHE A 39 -1.83 -0.60 0.47
C PHE A 39 -1.14 -0.76 -0.87
N LEU A 40 -1.05 0.33 -1.62
CA LEU A 40 -0.19 0.44 -2.79
C LEU A 40 1.05 1.21 -2.33
N VAL A 41 2.20 0.54 -2.33
CA VAL A 41 3.48 1.11 -1.89
C VAL A 41 4.31 1.46 -3.12
N ILE A 42 4.60 2.74 -3.29
CA ILE A 42 5.33 3.24 -4.47
C ILE A 42 6.76 3.58 -4.03
N LYS A 43 7.74 2.91 -4.63
CA LYS A 43 9.15 3.15 -4.31
C LYS A 43 10.02 3.01 -5.53
N ALA A 44 10.85 4.04 -5.78
CA ALA A 44 11.79 4.05 -6.89
C ALA A 44 13.04 3.22 -6.57
N GLY A 45 13.71 2.74 -7.62
CA GLY A 45 15.04 2.17 -7.52
C GLY A 45 15.13 0.79 -6.86
N ILE A 46 14.02 0.08 -6.76
CA ILE A 46 14.04 -1.25 -6.13
C ILE A 46 14.43 -2.32 -7.14
N PRO A 47 15.33 -3.23 -6.79
CA PRO A 47 15.69 -4.33 -7.67
C PRO A 47 14.64 -5.44 -7.71
N SER A 48 13.82 -5.57 -6.67
CA SER A 48 12.81 -6.62 -6.59
C SER A 48 11.61 -6.15 -5.78
N ARG A 49 10.46 -6.02 -6.44
CA ARG A 49 9.19 -5.71 -5.77
C ARG A 49 8.83 -6.78 -4.76
N ARG A 50 9.08 -8.03 -5.11
CA ARG A 50 8.78 -9.18 -4.25
C ARG A 50 9.53 -9.12 -2.93
N ARG A 51 10.82 -8.79 -2.96
CA ARG A 51 11.65 -8.70 -1.75
C ARG A 51 11.18 -7.59 -0.83
N VAL A 52 10.81 -6.45 -1.41
CA VAL A 52 10.26 -5.33 -0.62
C VAL A 52 8.95 -5.74 0.03
N ALA A 53 8.05 -6.38 -0.74
CA ALA A 53 6.78 -6.85 -0.21
C ALA A 53 6.98 -7.85 0.93
N GLN A 54 7.90 -8.79 0.78
CA GLN A 54 8.20 -9.78 1.82
C GLN A 54 8.71 -9.12 3.11
N ALA A 55 9.58 -8.12 2.96
CA ALA A 55 10.08 -7.38 4.12
C ALA A 55 8.96 -6.63 4.84
N ILE A 56 8.05 -6.05 4.08
CA ILE A 56 6.88 -5.36 4.63
C ILE A 56 5.99 -6.35 5.39
N TYR A 57 5.65 -7.48 4.77
CA TYR A 57 4.79 -8.48 5.44
C TYR A 57 5.40 -8.98 6.74
N ARG A 58 6.71 -9.19 6.78
CA ARG A 58 7.38 -9.57 8.02
C ARG A 58 7.27 -8.50 9.09
N ALA A 59 7.35 -7.24 8.69
CA ALA A 59 7.22 -6.12 9.62
C ALA A 59 5.80 -5.95 10.15
N LEU A 60 4.81 -6.46 9.43
CA LEU A 60 3.39 -6.32 9.80
C LEU A 60 2.89 -7.42 10.74
N VAL A 61 3.71 -8.42 11.04
CA VAL A 61 3.33 -9.51 11.95
C VAL A 61 2.92 -8.94 13.31
N GLY A 62 1.81 -9.42 13.83
CA GLY A 62 1.29 -9.00 15.13
C GLY A 62 0.24 -7.90 15.06
N ILE A 63 0.04 -7.27 13.92
CA ILE A 63 -1.04 -6.29 13.76
C ILE A 63 -2.36 -7.06 13.56
N PRO A 64 -3.39 -6.78 14.37
CA PRO A 64 -4.65 -7.53 14.28
C PRO A 64 -5.55 -7.04 13.15
N ALA A 65 -5.08 -7.19 11.92
CA ALA A 65 -5.83 -6.82 10.72
C ALA A 65 -5.31 -7.66 9.54
N ALA A 66 -6.18 -7.92 8.58
CA ALA A 66 -5.76 -8.49 7.31
C ALA A 66 -5.20 -7.36 6.46
N ILE A 67 -3.97 -7.50 5.99
CA ILE A 67 -3.27 -6.44 5.27
C ILE A 67 -2.71 -7.00 3.97
N ASP A 68 -3.09 -6.37 2.86
CA ASP A 68 -2.55 -6.68 1.54
C ASP A 68 -1.65 -5.53 1.09
N VAL A 69 -0.48 -5.87 0.55
CA VAL A 69 0.50 -4.89 0.11
C VAL A 69 0.90 -5.19 -1.33
N ILE A 70 0.78 -4.19 -2.18
CA ILE A 70 1.24 -4.25 -3.56
C ILE A 70 2.36 -3.22 -3.70
N VAL A 71 3.53 -3.68 -4.11
CA VAL A 71 4.71 -2.82 -4.29
C VAL A 71 4.91 -2.53 -5.76
N VAL A 72 5.00 -1.26 -6.10
CA VAL A 72 5.21 -0.80 -7.48
C VAL A 72 6.26 0.30 -7.52
N THR A 73 6.77 0.57 -8.72
CA THR A 73 7.70 1.68 -8.94
C THR A 73 6.95 2.87 -9.52
N PRO A 74 7.53 4.09 -9.49
CA PRO A 74 6.94 5.24 -10.19
C PRO A 74 6.76 4.98 -11.68
N GLU A 75 7.65 4.22 -12.30
CA GLU A 75 7.53 3.83 -13.71
C GLU A 75 6.30 2.95 -13.94
N ASP A 76 6.01 2.03 -13.03
CA ASP A 76 4.80 1.22 -13.09
C ASP A 76 3.55 2.10 -13.01
N VAL A 77 3.57 3.10 -12.12
CA VAL A 77 2.46 4.04 -11.96
C VAL A 77 2.20 4.79 -13.26
N GLU A 78 3.25 5.33 -13.89
CA GLU A 78 3.12 6.04 -15.16
C GLU A 78 2.57 5.15 -16.27
N LYS A 79 3.01 3.90 -16.30
CA LYS A 79 2.61 2.94 -17.33
C LYS A 79 1.16 2.50 -17.19
N PHE A 80 0.67 2.32 -15.96
CA PHE A 80 -0.63 1.69 -15.71
C PHE A 80 -1.68 2.61 -15.08
N LYS A 81 -1.37 3.87 -14.80
CA LYS A 81 -2.29 4.78 -14.10
C LYS A 81 -3.63 4.98 -14.80
N ASP A 82 -3.64 4.95 -16.11
CA ASP A 82 -4.86 5.16 -16.90
C ASP A 82 -5.55 3.85 -17.29
N GLY A 83 -4.94 2.71 -16.92
CA GLY A 83 -5.47 1.41 -17.28
C GLY A 83 -6.57 0.93 -16.34
N VAL A 84 -7.38 0.00 -16.83
CA VAL A 84 -8.39 -0.68 -16.03
C VAL A 84 -8.05 -2.16 -15.83
N ALA A 85 -7.01 -2.64 -16.52
CA ALA A 85 -6.60 -4.05 -16.50
C ALA A 85 -5.70 -4.41 -15.31
N THR A 86 -5.21 -3.41 -14.56
CA THR A 86 -4.37 -3.61 -13.40
C THR A 86 -5.00 -2.94 -12.18
N ILE A 87 -4.49 -3.26 -10.99
CA ILE A 87 -4.96 -2.65 -9.76
C ILE A 87 -4.50 -1.18 -9.62
N ILE A 88 -3.44 -0.80 -10.32
CA ILE A 88 -2.79 0.51 -10.12
C ILE A 88 -3.73 1.68 -10.47
N GLY A 89 -4.35 1.64 -11.63
CA GLY A 89 -5.27 2.70 -12.05
C GLY A 89 -6.43 2.91 -11.07
N PRO A 90 -7.20 1.86 -10.78
CA PRO A 90 -8.28 1.96 -9.79
C PRO A 90 -7.81 2.40 -8.40
N ALA A 91 -6.66 1.90 -7.93
CA ALA A 91 -6.13 2.29 -6.62
C ALA A 91 -5.83 3.77 -6.56
N LEU A 92 -5.27 4.34 -7.63
CA LEU A 92 -4.97 5.78 -7.67
C LEU A 92 -6.23 6.63 -7.74
N ARG A 93 -7.24 6.20 -8.50
CA ARG A 93 -8.48 6.97 -8.65
C ARG A 93 -9.38 6.92 -7.42
N GLU A 94 -9.47 5.75 -6.79
CA GLU A 94 -10.40 5.52 -5.67
C GLU A 94 -9.71 5.55 -4.31
N GLY A 95 -8.39 5.43 -4.29
CA GLY A 95 -7.62 5.38 -3.09
C GLY A 95 -7.34 6.74 -2.49
N ARG A 96 -6.75 6.71 -1.31
CA ARG A 96 -6.36 7.91 -0.58
C ARG A 96 -4.86 7.83 -0.29
N GLU A 97 -4.13 8.89 -0.63
CA GLU A 97 -2.71 8.96 -0.28
C GLU A 97 -2.58 9.15 1.23
N VAL A 98 -1.97 8.20 1.89
CA VAL A 98 -1.78 8.23 3.34
C VAL A 98 -0.35 8.58 3.75
N TYR A 99 0.57 8.61 2.78
CA TYR A 99 1.96 9.01 3.02
C TYR A 99 2.61 9.47 1.72
N ALA A 100 3.39 10.55 1.80
CA ALA A 100 4.26 11.02 0.73
C ALA A 100 5.55 11.51 1.35
N ALA A 101 6.67 11.01 0.85
CA ALA A 101 7.99 11.43 1.34
C ALA A 101 8.32 12.87 0.95
#